data_5957c9b56f1ad5b6f742c84b7b8b8892
#
_entry.id   5957c9b56f1ad5b6f742c84b7b8b8892
#
_cell.length_a   1.000
_cell.length_b   1.000
_cell.length_c   1.000
_cell.angle_alpha   90.00
_cell.angle_beta   90.00
_cell.angle_gamma   90.00
#
_symmetry.space_group_name_H-M   'P 1'
#
loop_
_entity.id
_entity.type
_entity.pdbx_description
1 polymer ?
#
loop_
_entity_poly.entity_id
_entity_poly.type
_entity_poly.pdbx_seq_one_letter_code
_entity_poly.pdbx_strand_id
1 'polypeptide(L)'
;GGEVLLHGANFDEAKAKAIELSQQQGFTWVPPFDHPMVIAGQGTLALELLQQDAHLDRVFVPVGGGGLAAGVAVLIKQLMPQIKVIAVEAEDSACLKAALDAGHPVDLPRVGLFAEGVAVKRIGDETFRLCQEYLDDIITVDSDAICAAMKDLFEDVRAVAEPSGALALAGMKKYIAQHNIRGERLAHILSGANVNFHGLRYVSERCELGEQREALLAVTIPEEKGPEEQGSFLRFASVLGARSVTEFNYRFADAKNACIFVGVRLSRGLEERKEILQMLNDGGYSVVDLSDDEMAKLHVRYMVGGRPSHPLQERLYSFE
;
A
#
# COMPACT_ATOMS: atom_id res chain seq x y z
N GLY A 1 -7.91 32.02 -12.90
CA GLY A 1 -8.64 31.05 -12.16
C GLY A 1 -9.55 30.22 -13.03
N GLY A 2 -9.63 28.94 -12.74
CA GLY A 2 -10.58 28.04 -13.35
C GLY A 2 -11.88 27.98 -12.53
N GLU A 3 -12.94 27.51 -13.16
CA GLU A 3 -14.18 27.15 -12.47
C GLU A 3 -14.10 25.67 -12.05
N VAL A 4 -14.46 25.37 -10.79
CA VAL A 4 -14.44 24.02 -10.25
C VAL A 4 -15.87 23.52 -10.08
N LEU A 5 -16.16 22.37 -10.71
CA LEU A 5 -17.42 21.66 -10.55
C LEU A 5 -17.18 20.32 -9.84
N LEU A 6 -17.73 20.18 -8.64
CA LEU A 6 -17.73 18.90 -7.92
C LEU A 6 -18.91 18.05 -8.37
N HIS A 7 -18.66 16.81 -8.81
CA HIS A 7 -19.70 15.90 -9.27
C HIS A 7 -19.30 14.43 -9.05
N GLY A 8 -20.27 13.63 -8.60
CA GLY A 8 -20.11 12.19 -8.44
C GLY A 8 -19.35 11.77 -7.17
N ALA A 9 -19.41 10.47 -6.87
CA ALA A 9 -18.74 9.86 -5.71
C ALA A 9 -17.35 9.29 -6.05
N ASN A 10 -17.00 9.24 -7.33
CA ASN A 10 -15.74 8.66 -7.81
C ASN A 10 -15.27 9.33 -9.12
N PHE A 11 -14.04 8.96 -9.52
CA PHE A 11 -13.41 9.49 -10.74
C PHE A 11 -14.25 9.24 -12.01
N ASP A 12 -14.86 8.06 -12.16
CA ASP A 12 -15.58 7.71 -13.39
C ASP A 12 -16.85 8.55 -13.57
N GLU A 13 -17.55 8.86 -12.48
CA GLU A 13 -18.73 9.76 -12.51
C GLU A 13 -18.32 11.20 -12.84
N ALA A 14 -17.24 11.69 -12.24
CA ALA A 14 -16.70 13.01 -12.55
C ALA A 14 -16.25 13.11 -14.02
N LYS A 15 -15.57 12.08 -14.54
CA LYS A 15 -15.16 11.96 -15.95
C LYS A 15 -16.36 11.97 -16.90
N ALA A 16 -17.39 11.18 -16.61
CA ALA A 16 -18.61 11.14 -17.42
C ALA A 16 -19.28 12.53 -17.49
N LYS A 17 -19.37 13.24 -16.37
CA LYS A 17 -19.90 14.60 -16.31
C LYS A 17 -19.06 15.61 -17.08
N ALA A 18 -17.74 15.50 -17.03
CA ALA A 18 -16.83 16.36 -17.78
C ALA A 18 -17.00 16.17 -19.31
N ILE A 19 -17.16 14.93 -19.76
CA ILE A 19 -17.44 14.60 -21.17
C ILE A 19 -18.79 15.18 -21.60
N GLU A 20 -19.83 15.01 -20.78
CA GLU A 20 -21.18 15.58 -21.03
C GLU A 20 -21.09 17.11 -21.20
N LEU A 21 -20.42 17.80 -20.28
CA LEU A 21 -20.26 19.26 -20.34
C LEU A 21 -19.46 19.71 -21.56
N SER A 22 -18.42 18.96 -21.92
CA SER A 22 -17.64 19.20 -23.15
C SER A 22 -18.55 19.20 -24.37
N GLN A 23 -19.44 18.22 -24.49
CA GLN A 23 -20.38 18.10 -25.62
C GLN A 23 -21.46 19.17 -25.59
N GLN A 24 -22.03 19.49 -24.42
CA GLN A 24 -23.12 20.46 -24.30
C GLN A 24 -22.68 21.90 -24.42
N GLN A 25 -21.48 22.23 -23.94
CA GLN A 25 -21.00 23.62 -23.86
C GLN A 25 -19.85 23.91 -24.84
N GLY A 26 -19.41 22.91 -25.61
CA GLY A 26 -18.34 23.08 -26.60
C GLY A 26 -16.95 23.24 -25.99
N PHE A 27 -16.75 22.79 -24.75
CA PHE A 27 -15.43 22.79 -24.11
C PHE A 27 -14.52 21.73 -24.73
N THR A 28 -13.23 22.01 -24.80
CA THR A 28 -12.26 21.01 -25.20
C THR A 28 -12.03 20.03 -24.07
N TRP A 29 -12.38 18.77 -24.31
CA TRP A 29 -12.06 17.69 -23.37
C TRP A 29 -10.57 17.36 -23.44
N VAL A 30 -9.89 17.39 -22.28
CA VAL A 30 -8.50 16.94 -22.15
C VAL A 30 -8.52 15.60 -21.39
N PRO A 31 -8.25 14.47 -22.07
CA PRO A 31 -8.24 13.16 -21.42
C PRO A 31 -7.17 13.07 -20.33
N PRO A 32 -7.42 12.36 -19.21
CA PRO A 32 -6.46 12.25 -18.11
C PRO A 32 -5.24 11.38 -18.44
N PHE A 33 -5.38 10.39 -19.32
CA PHE A 33 -4.29 9.45 -19.66
C PHE A 33 -4.42 8.82 -21.05
N ASP A 34 -5.62 8.43 -21.50
CA ASP A 34 -5.82 7.62 -22.71
C ASP A 34 -5.97 8.51 -23.96
N HIS A 35 -4.89 9.14 -24.37
CA HIS A 35 -4.83 9.95 -25.57
C HIS A 35 -3.38 10.05 -26.08
N PRO A 36 -3.11 9.91 -27.39
CA PRO A 36 -1.75 9.92 -27.94
C PRO A 36 -0.91 11.12 -27.53
N MET A 37 -1.48 12.32 -27.53
CA MET A 37 -0.75 13.54 -27.13
C MET A 37 -0.44 13.57 -25.62
N VAL A 38 -1.32 13.04 -24.78
CA VAL A 38 -1.08 12.93 -23.34
C VAL A 38 0.03 11.91 -23.08
N ILE A 39 -0.04 10.74 -23.72
CA ILE A 39 0.98 9.69 -23.63
C ILE A 39 2.34 10.23 -24.10
N ALA A 40 2.38 10.91 -25.24
CA ALA A 40 3.62 11.53 -25.76
C ALA A 40 4.19 12.57 -24.78
N GLY A 41 3.33 13.38 -24.15
CA GLY A 41 3.73 14.32 -23.11
C GLY A 41 4.38 13.63 -21.91
N GLN A 42 3.87 12.47 -21.47
CA GLN A 42 4.47 11.68 -20.39
C GLN A 42 5.83 11.07 -20.79
N GLY A 43 6.03 10.78 -22.06
CA GLY A 43 7.31 10.31 -22.59
C GLY A 43 8.45 11.32 -22.41
N THR A 44 8.18 12.61 -22.30
CA THR A 44 9.20 13.65 -22.09
C THR A 44 9.98 13.43 -20.80
N LEU A 45 9.34 12.86 -19.75
CA LEU A 45 10.02 12.48 -18.50
C LEU A 45 11.14 11.47 -18.79
N ALA A 46 10.88 10.45 -19.58
CA ALA A 46 11.89 9.46 -19.94
C ALA A 46 13.03 10.08 -20.76
N LEU A 47 12.75 11.07 -21.62
CA LEU A 47 13.79 11.78 -22.34
C LEU A 47 14.73 12.51 -21.37
N GLU A 48 14.18 13.23 -20.39
CA GLU A 48 14.98 13.94 -19.39
C GLU A 48 15.76 12.97 -18.48
N LEU A 49 15.13 11.84 -18.10
CA LEU A 49 15.78 10.79 -17.31
C LEU A 49 17.02 10.22 -18.06
N LEU A 50 16.87 9.89 -19.34
CA LEU A 50 17.96 9.37 -20.15
C LEU A 50 19.07 10.40 -20.43
N GLN A 51 18.74 11.68 -20.43
CA GLN A 51 19.74 12.76 -20.50
C GLN A 51 20.56 12.87 -19.21
N GLN A 52 19.96 12.58 -18.07
CA GLN A 52 20.64 12.58 -16.78
C GLN A 52 21.47 11.31 -16.57
N ASP A 53 20.93 10.15 -16.92
CA ASP A 53 21.60 8.86 -16.80
C ASP A 53 21.10 7.86 -17.86
N ALA A 54 21.91 7.65 -18.88
CA ALA A 54 21.65 6.66 -19.92
C ALA A 54 22.13 5.22 -19.58
N HIS A 55 22.75 5.01 -18.41
CA HIS A 55 23.31 3.72 -18.01
C HIS A 55 22.42 2.99 -17.00
N LEU A 56 21.12 3.25 -17.03
CA LEU A 56 20.15 2.54 -16.21
C LEU A 56 19.94 1.11 -16.73
N ASP A 57 19.76 0.19 -15.80
CA ASP A 57 19.35 -1.19 -16.12
C ASP A 57 17.82 -1.34 -16.08
N ARG A 58 17.15 -0.66 -15.12
CA ARG A 58 15.69 -0.72 -14.97
C ARG A 58 15.11 0.60 -14.53
N VAL A 59 13.88 0.85 -14.98
CA VAL A 59 13.04 1.99 -14.55
C VAL A 59 11.70 1.46 -14.05
N PHE A 60 11.32 1.84 -12.83
CA PHE A 60 10.04 1.48 -12.21
C PHE A 60 9.05 2.63 -12.33
N VAL A 61 7.85 2.35 -12.86
CA VAL A 61 6.86 3.35 -13.21
C VAL A 61 5.52 3.03 -12.54
N PRO A 62 4.91 3.96 -11.79
CA PRO A 62 3.60 3.72 -11.19
C PRO A 62 2.50 3.73 -12.27
N VAL A 63 1.49 2.88 -12.10
CA VAL A 63 0.40 2.73 -13.05
C VAL A 63 -0.95 2.93 -12.37
N GLY A 64 -1.74 3.85 -12.95
CA GLY A 64 -3.18 3.94 -12.80
C GLY A 64 -3.82 3.74 -14.17
N GLY A 65 -4.21 4.81 -14.86
CA GLY A 65 -4.74 4.72 -16.24
C GLY A 65 -3.74 4.36 -17.34
N GLY A 66 -2.45 4.23 -17.01
CA GLY A 66 -1.41 3.74 -17.91
C GLY A 66 -0.68 4.80 -18.74
N GLY A 67 -1.12 6.08 -18.73
CA GLY A 67 -0.54 7.12 -19.60
C GLY A 67 0.94 7.36 -19.37
N LEU A 68 1.36 7.47 -18.10
CA LEU A 68 2.76 7.66 -17.73
C LEU A 68 3.61 6.44 -18.13
N ALA A 69 3.17 5.24 -17.77
CA ALA A 69 3.91 4.02 -18.06
C ALA A 69 4.04 3.77 -19.57
N ALA A 70 2.96 3.99 -20.34
CA ALA A 70 2.99 3.89 -21.80
C ALA A 70 3.98 4.87 -22.41
N GLY A 71 3.92 6.16 -22.02
CA GLY A 71 4.81 7.18 -22.57
C GLY A 71 6.29 6.91 -22.26
N VAL A 72 6.59 6.55 -21.00
CA VAL A 72 7.95 6.21 -20.56
C VAL A 72 8.46 4.98 -21.28
N ALA A 73 7.67 3.90 -21.34
CA ALA A 73 8.07 2.64 -21.95
C ALA A 73 8.34 2.78 -23.43
N VAL A 74 7.42 3.41 -24.17
CA VAL A 74 7.60 3.66 -25.62
C VAL A 74 8.91 4.40 -25.88
N LEU A 75 9.15 5.52 -25.19
CA LEU A 75 10.35 6.29 -25.43
C LEU A 75 11.64 5.54 -25.08
N ILE A 76 11.67 4.90 -23.92
CA ILE A 76 12.84 4.11 -23.50
C ILE A 76 13.11 3.00 -24.51
N LYS A 77 12.11 2.25 -24.93
CA LYS A 77 12.30 1.14 -25.87
C LYS A 77 12.74 1.57 -27.26
N GLN A 78 12.38 2.78 -27.68
CA GLN A 78 12.85 3.35 -28.94
C GLN A 78 14.30 3.85 -28.88
N LEU A 79 14.73 4.42 -27.77
CA LEU A 79 16.05 5.03 -27.65
C LEU A 79 17.10 4.10 -27.03
N MET A 80 16.72 3.34 -25.99
CA MET A 80 17.58 2.50 -25.17
C MET A 80 16.88 1.16 -24.84
N PRO A 81 16.64 0.30 -25.85
CA PRO A 81 15.80 -0.91 -25.70
C PRO A 81 16.31 -1.92 -24.66
N GLN A 82 17.59 -1.85 -24.28
CA GLN A 82 18.19 -2.68 -23.25
C GLN A 82 17.68 -2.33 -21.82
N ILE A 83 17.23 -1.10 -21.58
CA ILE A 83 16.69 -0.69 -20.28
C ILE A 83 15.32 -1.33 -20.09
N LYS A 84 15.15 -2.05 -18.98
CA LYS A 84 13.87 -2.67 -18.64
C LYS A 84 12.93 -1.66 -17.98
N VAL A 85 11.67 -1.66 -18.40
CA VAL A 85 10.62 -0.82 -17.80
C VAL A 85 9.63 -1.70 -17.07
N ILE A 86 9.55 -1.51 -15.75
CA ILE A 86 8.74 -2.33 -14.85
C ILE A 86 7.55 -1.49 -14.37
N ALA A 87 6.35 -1.95 -14.67
CA ALA A 87 5.13 -1.35 -14.15
C ALA A 87 4.92 -1.70 -12.67
N VAL A 88 4.42 -0.74 -11.89
CA VAL A 88 4.06 -0.95 -10.49
C VAL A 88 2.63 -0.53 -10.24
N GLU A 89 1.81 -1.43 -9.72
CA GLU A 89 0.42 -1.15 -9.33
C GLU A 89 0.18 -1.43 -7.85
N ALA A 90 -0.78 -0.69 -7.27
CA ALA A 90 -1.32 -1.06 -5.96
C ALA A 90 -2.23 -2.30 -6.12
N GLU A 91 -2.14 -3.26 -5.19
CA GLU A 91 -2.86 -4.55 -5.28
C GLU A 91 -4.38 -4.38 -5.36
N ASP A 92 -4.91 -3.35 -4.71
CA ASP A 92 -6.34 -3.04 -4.65
C ASP A 92 -6.84 -2.22 -5.86
N SER A 93 -5.96 -1.84 -6.79
CA SER A 93 -6.29 -1.10 -8.01
C SER A 93 -5.47 -1.55 -9.24
N ALA A 94 -5.11 -2.83 -9.30
CA ALA A 94 -4.24 -3.42 -10.33
C ALA A 94 -4.97 -3.65 -11.66
N CYS A 95 -5.41 -2.59 -12.33
CA CYS A 95 -6.21 -2.69 -13.55
C CYS A 95 -5.40 -3.10 -14.80
N LEU A 96 -4.12 -2.73 -14.89
CA LEU A 96 -3.24 -3.16 -15.97
C LEU A 96 -2.95 -4.66 -15.86
N LYS A 97 -2.62 -5.14 -14.64
CA LYS A 97 -2.38 -6.57 -14.42
C LYS A 97 -3.60 -7.39 -14.78
N ALA A 98 -4.79 -6.99 -14.33
CA ALA A 98 -6.04 -7.66 -14.67
C ALA A 98 -6.29 -7.66 -16.19
N ALA A 99 -5.98 -6.56 -16.88
CA ALA A 99 -6.11 -6.47 -18.33
C ALA A 99 -5.10 -7.36 -19.08
N LEU A 100 -3.85 -7.43 -18.60
CA LEU A 100 -2.82 -8.32 -19.17
C LEU A 100 -3.21 -9.80 -19.00
N ASP A 101 -3.72 -10.18 -17.83
CA ASP A 101 -4.19 -11.54 -17.55
C ASP A 101 -5.41 -11.93 -18.41
N ALA A 102 -6.30 -10.96 -18.73
CA ALA A 102 -7.47 -11.14 -19.58
C ALA A 102 -7.16 -11.04 -21.09
N GLY A 103 -6.05 -10.41 -21.47
CA GLY A 103 -5.70 -10.09 -22.85
C GLY A 103 -6.46 -8.88 -23.44
N HIS A 104 -7.26 -8.17 -22.63
CA HIS A 104 -7.99 -6.95 -23.00
C HIS A 104 -8.31 -6.11 -21.75
N PRO A 105 -8.57 -4.80 -21.89
CA PRO A 105 -8.99 -3.97 -20.78
C PRO A 105 -10.26 -4.49 -20.11
N VAL A 106 -10.23 -4.60 -18.77
CA VAL A 106 -11.34 -5.07 -17.93
C VAL A 106 -11.65 -4.05 -16.84
N ASP A 107 -12.89 -4.04 -16.36
CA ASP A 107 -13.32 -3.20 -15.25
C ASP A 107 -13.13 -3.92 -13.93
N LEU A 108 -12.35 -3.34 -13.01
CA LEU A 108 -12.27 -3.84 -11.65
C LEU A 108 -13.59 -3.59 -10.92
N PRO A 109 -14.09 -4.53 -10.12
CA PRO A 109 -15.35 -4.35 -9.38
C PRO A 109 -15.27 -3.22 -8.36
N ARG A 110 -14.09 -2.99 -7.80
CA ARG A 110 -13.78 -1.92 -6.85
C ARG A 110 -12.30 -1.57 -6.94
N VAL A 111 -11.93 -0.39 -6.43
CA VAL A 111 -10.54 0.07 -6.28
C VAL A 111 -10.34 0.57 -4.86
N GLY A 112 -9.13 0.41 -4.34
CA GLY A 112 -8.71 1.02 -3.09
C GLY A 112 -8.53 2.53 -3.25
N LEU A 113 -8.77 3.27 -2.16
CA LEU A 113 -8.69 4.73 -2.17
C LEU A 113 -7.41 5.27 -1.52
N PHE A 114 -6.55 4.41 -0.98
CA PHE A 114 -5.33 4.88 -0.32
C PHE A 114 -4.37 5.56 -1.29
N ALA A 115 -4.11 4.95 -2.44
CA ALA A 115 -3.29 5.52 -3.50
C ALA A 115 -4.17 6.20 -4.57
N GLU A 116 -4.84 7.30 -4.21
CA GLU A 116 -5.88 7.97 -5.02
C GLU A 116 -5.43 8.27 -6.46
N GLY A 117 -4.19 8.71 -6.64
CA GLY A 117 -3.66 9.06 -7.97
C GLY A 117 -3.53 7.89 -8.95
N VAL A 118 -3.64 6.64 -8.47
CA VAL A 118 -3.65 5.41 -9.28
C VAL A 118 -4.93 4.60 -9.13
N ALA A 119 -5.93 5.08 -8.39
CA ALA A 119 -7.20 4.40 -8.14
C ALA A 119 -8.13 4.44 -9.37
N VAL A 120 -7.79 3.69 -10.41
CA VAL A 120 -8.50 3.62 -11.68
C VAL A 120 -9.08 2.23 -11.89
N LYS A 121 -10.39 2.15 -12.17
CA LYS A 121 -11.08 0.85 -12.37
C LYS A 121 -10.70 0.15 -13.67
N ARG A 122 -10.37 0.91 -14.71
CA ARG A 122 -10.09 0.38 -16.02
C ARG A 122 -8.94 1.14 -16.66
N ILE A 123 -7.96 0.43 -17.18
CA ILE A 123 -6.90 1.00 -18.00
C ILE A 123 -7.46 1.52 -19.33
N GLY A 124 -6.82 2.53 -19.91
CA GLY A 124 -7.20 3.02 -21.24
C GLY A 124 -6.92 2.00 -22.34
N ASP A 125 -7.63 2.11 -23.47
CA ASP A 125 -7.47 1.15 -24.57
C ASP A 125 -6.12 1.32 -25.27
N GLU A 126 -5.71 2.56 -25.57
CA GLU A 126 -4.41 2.85 -26.20
C GLU A 126 -3.26 2.67 -25.20
N THR A 127 -3.45 3.10 -23.94
CA THR A 127 -2.43 2.87 -22.90
C THR A 127 -2.21 1.39 -22.64
N PHE A 128 -3.26 0.54 -22.63
CA PHE A 128 -3.13 -0.90 -22.54
C PHE A 128 -2.32 -1.48 -23.70
N ARG A 129 -2.68 -1.13 -24.94
CA ARG A 129 -1.98 -1.60 -26.13
C ARG A 129 -0.48 -1.32 -26.05
N LEU A 130 -0.11 -0.08 -25.66
CA LEU A 130 1.29 0.31 -25.54
C LEU A 130 1.98 -0.36 -24.36
N CYS A 131 1.32 -0.46 -23.20
CA CYS A 131 1.88 -1.16 -22.04
C CYS A 131 2.12 -2.64 -22.35
N GLN A 132 1.20 -3.32 -23.03
CA GLN A 132 1.36 -4.72 -23.42
C GLN A 132 2.55 -4.93 -24.38
N GLU A 133 2.81 -3.95 -25.27
CA GLU A 133 3.88 -4.03 -26.27
C GLU A 133 5.27 -3.68 -25.69
N TYR A 134 5.33 -2.68 -24.79
CA TYR A 134 6.61 -2.05 -24.42
C TYR A 134 7.06 -2.26 -22.98
N LEU A 135 6.21 -2.73 -22.07
CA LEU A 135 6.64 -3.07 -20.71
C LEU A 135 7.33 -4.44 -20.67
N ASP A 136 8.35 -4.55 -19.83
CA ASP A 136 9.07 -5.82 -19.63
C ASP A 136 8.44 -6.67 -18.54
N ASP A 137 7.87 -6.04 -17.51
CA ASP A 137 7.30 -6.75 -16.37
C ASP A 137 6.32 -5.87 -15.59
N ILE A 138 5.58 -6.48 -14.68
CA ILE A 138 4.65 -5.81 -13.77
C ILE A 138 4.72 -6.41 -12.38
N ILE A 139 4.67 -5.56 -11.37
CA ILE A 139 4.62 -5.96 -9.97
C ILE A 139 3.53 -5.19 -9.23
N THR A 140 2.85 -5.86 -8.29
CA THR A 140 1.87 -5.23 -7.41
C THR A 140 2.41 -5.12 -5.99
N VAL A 141 1.98 -4.11 -5.23
CA VAL A 141 2.35 -3.88 -3.84
C VAL A 141 1.14 -3.52 -2.99
N ASP A 142 1.17 -3.88 -1.72
CA ASP A 142 0.16 -3.51 -0.74
C ASP A 142 0.36 -2.09 -0.17
N SER A 143 -0.62 -1.61 0.57
CA SER A 143 -0.59 -0.29 1.19
C SER A 143 0.51 -0.13 2.24
N ASP A 144 0.91 -1.20 2.92
CA ASP A 144 1.95 -1.16 3.94
C ASP A 144 3.32 -0.94 3.29
N ALA A 145 3.60 -1.62 2.18
CA ALA A 145 4.82 -1.39 1.40
C ALA A 145 4.89 0.04 0.84
N ILE A 146 3.75 0.61 0.42
CA ILE A 146 3.67 2.02 -0.02
C ILE A 146 3.98 2.95 1.15
N CYS A 147 3.41 2.72 2.34
CA CYS A 147 3.71 3.53 3.53
C CYS A 147 5.19 3.46 3.91
N ALA A 148 5.81 2.28 3.86
CA ALA A 148 7.23 2.11 4.10
C ALA A 148 8.07 2.89 3.07
N ALA A 149 7.71 2.87 1.80
CA ALA A 149 8.39 3.64 0.76
C ALA A 149 8.23 5.17 0.95
N MET A 150 7.07 5.64 1.40
CA MET A 150 6.89 7.06 1.76
C MET A 150 7.82 7.48 2.90
N LYS A 151 7.99 6.64 3.91
CA LYS A 151 8.93 6.87 5.02
C LYS A 151 10.38 6.93 4.50
N ASP A 152 10.79 5.98 3.66
CA ASP A 152 12.14 5.97 3.07
C ASP A 152 12.43 7.27 2.32
N LEU A 153 11.51 7.72 1.46
CA LEU A 153 11.65 8.98 0.73
C LEU A 153 11.81 10.18 1.67
N PHE A 154 11.04 10.19 2.75
CA PHE A 154 11.16 11.25 3.75
C PHE A 154 12.50 11.19 4.50
N GLU A 155 12.95 10.00 4.91
CA GLU A 155 14.17 9.84 5.70
C GLU A 155 15.43 10.04 4.87
N ASP A 156 15.47 9.54 3.63
CA ASP A 156 16.68 9.55 2.80
C ASP A 156 16.88 10.86 2.04
N VAL A 157 15.80 11.41 1.45
CA VAL A 157 15.91 12.60 0.58
C VAL A 157 15.10 13.80 1.06
N ARG A 158 14.41 13.69 2.18
CA ARG A 158 13.53 14.74 2.76
C ARG A 158 12.41 15.18 1.82
N ALA A 159 11.97 14.27 0.94
CA ALA A 159 10.82 14.50 0.07
C ALA A 159 9.56 13.92 0.70
N VAL A 160 8.46 14.69 0.67
CA VAL A 160 7.14 14.20 1.07
C VAL A 160 6.43 13.74 -0.18
N ALA A 161 6.29 12.42 -0.35
CA ALA A 161 5.54 11.82 -1.45
C ALA A 161 4.09 11.54 -1.02
N GLU A 162 3.17 11.59 -1.97
CA GLU A 162 1.85 10.96 -1.80
C GLU A 162 1.93 9.45 -2.00
N PRO A 163 0.93 8.66 -1.57
CA PRO A 163 0.94 7.20 -1.75
C PRO A 163 1.21 6.76 -3.18
N SER A 164 0.51 7.36 -4.16
CA SER A 164 0.75 7.08 -5.58
C SER A 164 2.16 7.46 -6.05
N GLY A 165 2.74 8.51 -5.46
CA GLY A 165 4.10 8.96 -5.75
C GLY A 165 5.19 8.01 -5.23
N ALA A 166 4.95 7.34 -4.11
CA ALA A 166 5.87 6.38 -3.51
C ALA A 166 5.73 4.95 -4.08
N LEU A 167 4.67 4.69 -4.84
CA LEU A 167 4.30 3.38 -5.36
C LEU A 167 5.45 2.70 -6.12
N ALA A 168 6.12 3.44 -7.01
CA ALA A 168 7.22 2.90 -7.81
C ALA A 168 8.41 2.47 -6.96
N LEU A 169 8.75 3.20 -5.88
CA LEU A 169 9.79 2.80 -4.93
C LEU A 169 9.40 1.53 -4.17
N ALA A 170 8.16 1.42 -3.72
CA ALA A 170 7.65 0.21 -3.07
C ALA A 170 7.81 -1.02 -3.99
N GLY A 171 7.40 -0.89 -5.25
CA GLY A 171 7.58 -1.93 -6.27
C GLY A 171 9.05 -2.26 -6.53
N MET A 172 9.91 -1.26 -6.63
CA MET A 172 11.36 -1.46 -6.81
C MET A 172 11.96 -2.27 -5.65
N LYS A 173 11.64 -1.93 -4.39
CA LYS A 173 12.11 -2.67 -3.20
C LYS A 173 11.65 -4.13 -3.23
N LYS A 174 10.37 -4.38 -3.50
CA LYS A 174 9.79 -5.72 -3.61
C LYS A 174 10.44 -6.52 -4.75
N TYR A 175 10.63 -5.89 -5.90
CA TYR A 175 11.21 -6.52 -7.09
C TYR A 175 12.68 -6.90 -6.87
N ILE A 176 13.48 -6.02 -6.24
CA ILE A 176 14.88 -6.31 -5.85
C ILE A 176 14.95 -7.56 -4.96
N ALA A 177 14.07 -7.64 -3.95
CA ALA A 177 14.03 -8.76 -3.02
C ALA A 177 13.63 -10.07 -3.71
N GLN A 178 12.59 -10.05 -4.57
CA GLN A 178 12.09 -11.23 -5.27
C GLN A 178 13.09 -11.79 -6.31
N HIS A 179 13.82 -10.90 -7.01
CA HIS A 179 14.73 -11.28 -8.08
C HIS A 179 16.21 -11.29 -7.65
N ASN A 180 16.47 -11.02 -6.36
CA ASN A 180 17.82 -10.93 -5.79
C ASN A 180 18.76 -10.06 -6.63
N ILE A 181 18.27 -8.88 -7.04
CA ILE A 181 19.01 -7.95 -7.91
C ILE A 181 20.20 -7.35 -7.14
N ARG A 182 21.37 -7.35 -7.76
CA ARG A 182 22.60 -6.75 -7.21
C ARG A 182 23.43 -6.12 -8.30
N GLY A 183 24.02 -4.95 -7.99
CA GLY A 183 24.97 -4.28 -8.88
C GLY A 183 24.33 -3.63 -10.12
N GLU A 184 23.00 -3.57 -10.21
CA GLU A 184 22.27 -2.87 -11.27
C GLU A 184 22.00 -1.41 -10.89
N ARG A 185 21.88 -0.55 -11.90
CA ARG A 185 21.47 0.86 -11.78
C ARG A 185 19.97 0.95 -11.98
N LEU A 186 19.27 1.28 -10.92
CA LEU A 186 17.80 1.31 -10.88
C LEU A 186 17.33 2.74 -10.70
N ALA A 187 16.22 3.09 -11.37
CA ALA A 187 15.49 4.33 -11.14
C ALA A 187 14.03 4.03 -10.88
N HIS A 188 13.39 4.86 -10.07
CA HIS A 188 11.94 4.86 -9.90
C HIS A 188 11.40 6.27 -10.12
N ILE A 189 10.14 6.38 -10.54
CA ILE A 189 9.49 7.66 -10.76
C ILE A 189 8.68 8.02 -9.51
N LEU A 190 9.08 9.09 -8.82
CA LEU A 190 8.28 9.76 -7.80
C LEU A 190 7.27 10.66 -8.51
N SER A 191 6.03 10.20 -8.67
CA SER A 191 5.06 10.81 -9.58
C SER A 191 4.22 11.91 -8.95
N GLY A 192 4.23 12.07 -7.62
CA GLY A 192 3.42 13.10 -6.96
C GLY A 192 3.68 13.28 -5.48
N ALA A 193 3.20 14.42 -4.96
CA ALA A 193 3.36 14.84 -3.57
C ALA A 193 2.10 15.51 -2.99
N ASN A 194 0.92 15.27 -3.58
CA ASN A 194 -0.35 15.85 -3.14
C ASN A 194 -0.94 15.07 -1.95
N VAL A 195 -0.24 15.10 -0.82
CA VAL A 195 -0.67 14.45 0.43
C VAL A 195 -1.16 15.51 1.42
N ASN A 196 -2.29 15.22 2.09
CA ASN A 196 -2.75 16.03 3.20
C ASN A 196 -2.11 15.57 4.53
N PHE A 197 -2.11 16.47 5.54
CA PHE A 197 -1.47 16.17 6.82
C PHE A 197 -2.13 15.01 7.60
N HIS A 198 -3.43 14.79 7.40
CA HIS A 198 -4.14 13.64 7.96
C HIS A 198 -3.64 12.30 7.38
N GLY A 199 -3.32 12.27 6.09
CA GLY A 199 -2.75 11.08 5.44
C GLY A 199 -1.40 10.67 6.04
N LEU A 200 -0.58 11.63 6.49
CA LEU A 200 0.71 11.33 7.11
C LEU A 200 0.57 10.56 8.43
N ARG A 201 -0.49 10.79 9.18
CA ARG A 201 -0.76 10.00 10.39
C ARG A 201 -0.97 8.54 10.05
N TYR A 202 -1.84 8.26 9.08
CA TYR A 202 -2.11 6.90 8.59
C TYR A 202 -0.81 6.21 8.13
N VAL A 203 0.03 6.94 7.37
CA VAL A 203 1.33 6.43 6.91
C VAL A 203 2.24 6.10 8.09
N SER A 204 2.37 7.03 9.06
CA SER A 204 3.22 6.84 10.25
C SER A 204 2.85 5.60 11.07
N GLU A 205 1.56 5.27 11.12
CA GLU A 205 1.07 4.11 11.87
C GLU A 205 1.30 2.78 11.13
N ARG A 206 1.41 2.80 9.79
CA ARG A 206 1.52 1.59 8.96
C ARG A 206 2.93 1.29 8.44
N CYS A 207 3.80 2.29 8.39
CA CYS A 207 5.15 2.09 7.83
C CYS A 207 5.97 1.03 8.60
N GLU A 208 5.82 0.93 9.93
CA GLU A 208 6.52 -0.08 10.73
C GLU A 208 6.05 -1.52 10.40
N LEU A 209 4.77 -1.68 10.03
CA LEU A 209 4.23 -2.96 9.56
C LEU A 209 4.77 -3.30 8.16
N GLY A 210 4.77 -2.34 7.25
CA GLY A 210 5.31 -2.51 5.90
C GLY A 210 6.81 -2.80 5.87
N GLU A 211 7.55 -2.33 6.86
CA GLU A 211 8.96 -2.67 7.07
C GLU A 211 9.16 -3.99 7.84
N GLN A 212 8.07 -4.65 8.24
CA GLN A 212 8.10 -5.85 9.08
C GLN A 212 8.83 -5.63 10.43
N ARG A 213 8.70 -4.42 10.97
CA ARG A 213 9.29 -4.01 12.26
C ARG A 213 8.31 -4.08 13.42
N GLU A 214 7.07 -4.42 13.16
CA GLU A 214 6.03 -4.61 14.17
C GLU A 214 5.22 -5.88 13.89
N ALA A 215 4.84 -6.59 14.95
CA ALA A 215 3.83 -7.64 14.91
C ALA A 215 2.63 -7.22 15.76
N LEU A 216 1.42 -7.41 15.23
CA LEU A 216 0.17 -7.20 15.95
C LEU A 216 -0.44 -8.54 16.33
N LEU A 217 -0.61 -8.79 17.62
CA LEU A 217 -1.04 -10.08 18.13
C LEU A 217 -2.27 -9.93 19.04
N ALA A 218 -3.24 -10.82 18.88
CA ALA A 218 -4.28 -11.04 19.88
C ALA A 218 -3.94 -12.29 20.69
N VAL A 219 -3.80 -12.14 22.02
CA VAL A 219 -3.40 -13.23 22.91
C VAL A 219 -4.46 -13.43 23.97
N THR A 220 -4.94 -14.66 24.10
CA THR A 220 -5.86 -15.01 25.19
C THR A 220 -5.07 -15.42 26.42
N ILE A 221 -5.32 -14.72 27.53
CA ILE A 221 -4.68 -14.96 28.82
C ILE A 221 -5.72 -15.47 29.82
N PRO A 222 -5.46 -16.55 30.52
CA PRO A 222 -6.37 -17.01 31.59
C PRO A 222 -6.39 -16.01 32.74
N GLU A 223 -7.58 -15.59 33.13
CA GLU A 223 -7.88 -14.76 34.31
C GLU A 223 -8.34 -15.66 35.44
N GLU A 224 -7.43 -16.04 36.32
CA GLU A 224 -7.75 -16.89 37.44
C GLU A 224 -8.00 -16.08 38.71
N LYS A 225 -9.04 -16.48 39.45
CA LYS A 225 -9.49 -15.78 40.66
C LYS A 225 -8.95 -16.50 41.91
N GLY A 226 -7.67 -16.31 42.23
CA GLY A 226 -7.10 -16.85 43.47
C GLY A 226 -5.81 -16.15 43.89
N PRO A 227 -5.46 -16.17 45.20
CA PRO A 227 -4.22 -15.52 45.68
C PRO A 227 -2.94 -16.19 45.14
N GLU A 228 -3.02 -17.46 44.68
CA GLU A 228 -1.88 -18.17 44.09
C GLU A 228 -1.71 -17.94 42.58
N GLU A 229 -2.66 -17.25 41.97
CA GLU A 229 -2.78 -17.09 40.51
C GLU A 229 -2.56 -15.63 40.04
N GLN A 230 -2.15 -14.77 40.97
CA GLN A 230 -1.72 -13.40 40.62
C GLN A 230 -0.46 -13.47 39.79
N GLY A 231 -0.55 -13.03 38.53
CA GLY A 231 0.61 -12.86 37.65
C GLY A 231 0.49 -13.46 36.25
N SER A 232 -0.73 -13.76 35.75
CA SER A 232 -0.92 -14.21 34.36
C SER A 232 -0.31 -13.21 33.37
N PHE A 233 -0.49 -11.93 33.62
CA PHE A 233 0.15 -10.87 32.86
C PHE A 233 1.67 -10.87 32.99
N LEU A 234 2.20 -11.05 34.20
CA LEU A 234 3.65 -11.11 34.44
C LEU A 234 4.28 -12.31 33.71
N ARG A 235 3.60 -13.46 33.70
CA ARG A 235 4.03 -14.67 32.97
C ARG A 235 4.04 -14.36 31.46
N PHE A 236 2.97 -13.75 30.94
CA PHE A 236 2.91 -13.31 29.53
C PHE A 236 4.06 -12.36 29.19
N ALA A 237 4.27 -11.33 30.00
CA ALA A 237 5.37 -10.38 29.79
C ALA A 237 6.75 -11.06 29.86
N SER A 238 6.90 -12.07 30.72
CA SER A 238 8.13 -12.86 30.84
C SER A 238 8.39 -13.70 29.58
N VAL A 239 7.36 -14.23 28.94
CA VAL A 239 7.48 -14.96 27.66
C VAL A 239 7.87 -14.01 26.53
N LEU A 240 7.33 -12.80 26.47
CA LEU A 240 7.75 -11.78 25.49
C LEU A 240 9.21 -11.35 25.71
N GLY A 241 9.71 -11.45 26.95
CA GLY A 241 11.09 -11.08 27.30
C GLY A 241 11.35 -9.58 27.20
N ALA A 242 12.56 -9.20 26.78
CA ALA A 242 12.99 -7.79 26.73
C ALA A 242 12.53 -7.06 25.44
N ARG A 243 11.54 -7.57 24.72
CA ARG A 243 11.05 -6.94 23.50
C ARG A 243 10.25 -5.68 23.81
N SER A 244 10.39 -4.67 22.97
CA SER A 244 9.62 -3.44 23.09
C SER A 244 8.17 -3.68 22.67
N VAL A 245 7.25 -3.38 23.56
CA VAL A 245 5.81 -3.34 23.28
C VAL A 245 5.49 -1.96 22.73
N THR A 246 4.91 -1.90 21.55
CA THR A 246 4.52 -0.66 20.87
C THR A 246 3.10 -0.26 21.22
N GLU A 247 2.27 -1.25 21.48
CA GLU A 247 0.87 -1.07 21.85
C GLU A 247 0.39 -2.18 22.77
N PHE A 248 -0.52 -1.83 23.67
CA PHE A 248 -1.07 -2.77 24.62
C PHE A 248 -2.50 -2.41 25.02
N ASN A 249 -3.45 -3.28 24.65
CA ASN A 249 -4.84 -3.17 25.07
C ASN A 249 -5.26 -4.46 25.79
N TYR A 250 -5.80 -4.31 26.98
CA TYR A 250 -6.24 -5.43 27.82
C TYR A 250 -7.76 -5.40 27.95
N ARG A 251 -8.44 -6.47 27.53
CA ARG A 251 -9.89 -6.58 27.55
C ARG A 251 -10.35 -7.91 28.12
N PHE A 252 -11.27 -7.86 29.05
CA PHE A 252 -11.89 -9.07 29.59
C PHE A 252 -12.86 -9.65 28.55
N ALA A 253 -12.58 -10.88 28.10
CA ALA A 253 -13.45 -11.60 27.18
C ALA A 253 -14.61 -12.27 27.93
N ASP A 254 -14.32 -12.86 29.10
CA ASP A 254 -15.29 -13.48 30.01
C ASP A 254 -14.77 -13.45 31.46
N ALA A 255 -15.38 -14.22 32.35
CA ALA A 255 -14.99 -14.27 33.79
C ALA A 255 -13.67 -15.01 34.02
N LYS A 256 -13.14 -15.75 33.04
CA LYS A 256 -11.97 -16.61 33.14
C LYS A 256 -10.84 -16.23 32.19
N ASN A 257 -11.15 -15.48 31.13
CA ASN A 257 -10.19 -15.16 30.12
C ASN A 257 -10.19 -13.66 29.81
N ALA A 258 -9.01 -13.12 29.58
CA ALA A 258 -8.82 -11.81 28.99
C ALA A 258 -8.19 -11.94 27.60
N CYS A 259 -8.55 -11.06 26.72
CA CYS A 259 -7.91 -10.91 25.42
C CYS A 259 -6.97 -9.70 25.46
N ILE A 260 -5.71 -9.93 25.17
CA ILE A 260 -4.72 -8.87 25.03
C ILE A 260 -4.50 -8.61 23.55
N PHE A 261 -4.63 -7.37 23.14
CA PHE A 261 -4.10 -6.90 21.88
C PHE A 261 -2.74 -6.25 22.14
N VAL A 262 -1.70 -6.75 21.49
CA VAL A 262 -0.33 -6.28 21.71
C VAL A 262 0.40 -6.07 20.41
N GLY A 263 1.02 -4.88 20.26
CA GLY A 263 2.02 -4.60 19.25
C GLY A 263 3.41 -4.88 19.81
N VAL A 264 4.23 -5.62 19.07
CA VAL A 264 5.59 -5.99 19.46
C VAL A 264 6.57 -5.56 18.40
N ARG A 265 7.58 -4.76 18.78
CA ARG A 265 8.63 -4.34 17.85
C ARG A 265 9.51 -5.53 17.45
N LEU A 266 9.77 -5.63 16.15
CA LEU A 266 10.62 -6.64 15.54
C LEU A 266 11.94 -6.02 15.10
N SER A 267 13.03 -6.74 15.30
CA SER A 267 14.38 -6.39 14.82
C SER A 267 14.85 -7.26 13.66
N ARG A 268 14.26 -8.45 13.49
CA ARG A 268 14.61 -9.45 12.47
C ARG A 268 13.42 -9.81 11.56
N GLY A 269 12.41 -8.95 11.47
CA GLY A 269 11.27 -9.10 10.57
C GLY A 269 10.48 -10.38 10.77
N LEU A 270 10.09 -11.03 9.66
CA LEU A 270 9.23 -12.22 9.66
C LEU A 270 9.77 -13.41 10.44
N GLU A 271 11.09 -13.57 10.54
CA GLU A 271 11.68 -14.68 11.32
C GLU A 271 11.39 -14.49 12.80
N GLU A 272 11.59 -13.29 13.32
CA GLU A 272 11.31 -12.98 14.73
C GLU A 272 9.81 -13.05 15.03
N ARG A 273 8.95 -12.62 14.09
CA ARG A 273 7.48 -12.76 14.20
C ARG A 273 7.08 -14.22 14.41
N LYS A 274 7.63 -15.14 13.61
CA LYS A 274 7.38 -16.57 13.73
C LYS A 274 7.87 -17.14 15.07
N GLU A 275 9.05 -16.70 15.52
CA GLU A 275 9.59 -17.10 16.82
C GLU A 275 8.69 -16.65 17.97
N ILE A 276 8.18 -15.42 17.95
CA ILE A 276 7.27 -14.91 18.98
C ILE A 276 5.98 -15.73 19.03
N LEU A 277 5.38 -16.01 17.87
CA LEU A 277 4.19 -16.86 17.79
C LEU A 277 4.44 -18.25 18.37
N GLN A 278 5.57 -18.86 18.03
CA GLN A 278 5.95 -20.18 18.57
C GLN A 278 6.15 -20.13 20.08
N MET A 279 6.90 -19.14 20.58
CA MET A 279 7.16 -18.96 22.02
C MET A 279 5.86 -18.79 22.84
N LEU A 280 4.91 -18.01 22.30
CA LEU A 280 3.61 -17.82 22.96
C LEU A 280 2.78 -19.11 22.97
N ASN A 281 2.74 -19.84 21.86
CA ASN A 281 2.07 -21.14 21.77
C ASN A 281 2.71 -22.17 22.72
N ASP A 282 4.04 -22.25 22.76
CA ASP A 282 4.77 -23.15 23.67
C ASP A 282 4.56 -22.76 25.14
N GLY A 283 4.37 -21.46 25.41
CA GLY A 283 3.97 -20.94 26.73
C GLY A 283 2.52 -21.22 27.12
N GLY A 284 1.76 -21.91 26.27
CA GLY A 284 0.37 -22.31 26.52
C GLY A 284 -0.66 -21.20 26.23
N TYR A 285 -0.29 -20.14 25.54
CA TYR A 285 -1.21 -19.07 25.14
C TYR A 285 -1.88 -19.37 23.78
N SER A 286 -3.17 -19.07 23.68
CA SER A 286 -3.83 -18.99 22.37
C SER A 286 -3.50 -17.64 21.75
N VAL A 287 -2.78 -17.64 20.63
CA VAL A 287 -2.36 -16.43 19.93
C VAL A 287 -2.90 -16.42 18.51
N VAL A 288 -3.39 -15.25 18.09
CA VAL A 288 -3.78 -14.96 16.71
C VAL A 288 -2.89 -13.86 16.19
N ASP A 289 -2.27 -14.10 15.06
CA ASP A 289 -1.48 -13.09 14.34
C ASP A 289 -2.42 -12.19 13.55
N LEU A 290 -2.41 -10.91 13.87
CA LEU A 290 -3.24 -9.87 13.27
C LEU A 290 -2.42 -8.90 12.42
N SER A 291 -1.12 -9.16 12.23
CA SER A 291 -0.22 -8.24 11.52
C SER A 291 -0.64 -7.98 10.07
N ASP A 292 -1.36 -8.91 9.45
CA ASP A 292 -1.87 -8.79 8.09
C ASP A 292 -3.39 -8.50 8.04
N ASP A 293 -4.04 -8.32 9.20
CA ASP A 293 -5.48 -8.05 9.31
C ASP A 293 -5.75 -6.53 9.27
N GLU A 294 -6.41 -6.06 8.20
CA GLU A 294 -6.71 -4.65 8.00
C GLU A 294 -7.60 -4.05 9.10
N MET A 295 -8.56 -4.81 9.62
CA MET A 295 -9.42 -4.35 10.72
C MET A 295 -8.63 -4.14 12.00
N ALA A 296 -7.67 -5.04 12.27
CA ALA A 296 -6.80 -4.92 13.43
C ALA A 296 -5.89 -3.70 13.33
N LYS A 297 -5.30 -3.45 12.17
CA LYS A 297 -4.43 -2.31 11.90
C LYS A 297 -5.14 -0.97 12.07
N LEU A 298 -6.39 -0.87 11.64
CA LEU A 298 -7.13 0.39 11.57
C LEU A 298 -7.99 0.66 12.81
N HIS A 299 -8.54 -0.37 13.44
CA HIS A 299 -9.59 -0.21 14.45
C HIS A 299 -9.29 -0.85 15.79
N VAL A 300 -8.77 -2.08 15.82
CA VAL A 300 -8.49 -2.78 17.10
C VAL A 300 -7.44 -2.04 17.90
N ARG A 301 -6.47 -1.44 17.22
CA ARG A 301 -5.40 -0.61 17.82
C ARG A 301 -5.94 0.53 18.69
N TYR A 302 -7.11 1.10 18.36
CA TYR A 302 -7.69 2.24 19.08
C TYR A 302 -8.86 1.86 19.99
N MET A 303 -9.13 0.57 20.17
CA MET A 303 -10.20 0.14 21.06
C MET A 303 -9.82 0.40 22.52
N VAL A 304 -10.75 0.98 23.26
CA VAL A 304 -10.58 1.20 24.70
C VAL A 304 -10.61 -0.15 25.41
N GLY A 305 -9.56 -0.48 26.16
CA GLY A 305 -9.51 -1.64 27.03
C GLY A 305 -10.54 -1.55 28.17
N GLY A 306 -10.73 -2.65 28.91
CA GLY A 306 -11.57 -2.68 30.10
C GLY A 306 -12.64 -3.77 30.06
N ARG A 307 -13.58 -3.68 31.01
CA ARG A 307 -14.67 -4.65 31.16
C ARG A 307 -15.96 -4.02 30.68
N PRO A 308 -16.64 -4.60 29.66
CA PRO A 308 -17.95 -4.09 29.26
C PRO A 308 -18.97 -4.32 30.37
N SER A 309 -19.90 -3.39 30.54
CA SER A 309 -20.98 -3.48 31.55
C SER A 309 -21.92 -4.64 31.27
N HIS A 310 -21.99 -5.11 30.04
CA HIS A 310 -22.79 -6.27 29.61
C HIS A 310 -21.92 -7.13 28.70
N PRO A 311 -21.74 -8.43 28.99
CA PRO A 311 -21.01 -9.35 28.12
C PRO A 311 -21.88 -9.69 26.89
N LEU A 312 -21.83 -8.86 25.87
CA LEU A 312 -22.42 -9.15 24.57
C LEU A 312 -21.34 -9.72 23.64
N GLN A 313 -21.77 -10.58 22.73
CA GLN A 313 -20.93 -10.97 21.61
C GLN A 313 -20.69 -9.73 20.74
N GLU A 314 -19.58 -9.07 20.94
CA GLU A 314 -19.21 -7.90 20.17
C GLU A 314 -18.78 -8.32 18.76
N ARG A 315 -19.24 -7.55 17.77
CA ARG A 315 -18.83 -7.69 16.38
C ARG A 315 -18.34 -6.34 15.89
N LEU A 316 -17.18 -6.32 15.31
CA LEU A 316 -16.66 -5.14 14.62
C LEU A 316 -17.15 -5.15 13.17
N TYR A 317 -17.62 -4.00 12.70
CA TYR A 317 -18.00 -3.76 11.32
C TYR A 317 -17.22 -2.57 10.81
N SER A 318 -16.63 -2.67 9.62
CA SER A 318 -16.12 -1.54 8.86
C SER A 318 -17.15 -1.11 7.85
N PHE A 319 -17.37 0.20 7.73
CA PHE A 319 -18.18 0.81 6.68
C PHE A 319 -17.25 1.63 5.82
N GLU A 320 -17.22 1.32 4.53
CA GLU A 320 -16.54 2.11 3.49
C GLU A 320 -17.49 3.15 2.90
#